data_5666bd32fda17c7c3a88745a0617da40
#
_entry.id   5666bd32fda17c7c3a88745a0617da40
#
_cell.length_a   1.000
_cell.length_b   1.000
_cell.length_c   1.000
_cell.angle_alpha   90.00
_cell.angle_beta   90.00
_cell.angle_gamma   90.00
#
_symmetry.space_group_name_H-M   'P 1'
#
loop_
_entity.id
_entity.type
_entity.pdbx_description
1 polymer ?
#
loop_
_entity_poly.entity_id
_entity_poly.type
_entity_poly.pdbx_seq_one_letter_code
_entity_poly.pdbx_strand_id
1 'polypeptide(L)'
;MGVSVIDDTHLQAATSAQELVRVEGLRKTFHSGSQEITPLDGISFSIEHGEMVSIVGPSGAGKSTLLHILAALDTPTNGAVYFGASSLESLSETELAEYRSRAVGFVWQRHHLLPDFTAAENVAMPMLVRGEPMGQALRAAYDWLSEVGLADRAAQSAGELSGGEQQRVAIARALANRPALLLADEPTGDLDERSAENVFELMTRLHRSHHLTSILATHNLSLARRTDRILVLDHGKLVPGVDGLRGSAGSTAAYPAGTEAHISGDLG
;
A
#
# COMPACT_ATOMS: atom_id res chain seq x y z
N MET A 1 -23.07 -20.62 -14.35
CA MET A 1 -23.79 -19.60 -13.57
C MET A 1 -22.72 -18.71 -12.96
N GLY A 2 -22.55 -17.52 -13.54
CA GLY A 2 -21.48 -16.60 -13.16
C GLY A 2 -21.82 -15.93 -11.82
N VAL A 3 -20.93 -16.09 -10.86
CA VAL A 3 -20.94 -15.29 -9.62
C VAL A 3 -20.04 -14.09 -9.88
N SER A 4 -20.65 -12.98 -10.31
CA SER A 4 -20.01 -11.67 -10.27
C SER A 4 -20.34 -11.06 -8.93
N VAL A 5 -19.43 -11.12 -7.96
CA VAL A 5 -19.67 -10.65 -6.58
C VAL A 5 -19.09 -9.24 -6.34
N ILE A 6 -18.23 -8.77 -7.21
CA ILE A 6 -17.83 -7.36 -7.26
C ILE A 6 -18.28 -6.83 -8.63
N ASP A 7 -19.53 -6.40 -8.69
CA ASP A 7 -20.10 -5.81 -9.90
C ASP A 7 -19.45 -4.45 -10.15
N ASP A 8 -19.00 -4.21 -11.38
CA ASP A 8 -18.46 -2.92 -11.84
C ASP A 8 -19.40 -1.75 -11.53
N THR A 9 -20.68 -2.02 -11.31
CA THR A 9 -21.73 -1.06 -10.91
C THR A 9 -21.45 -0.46 -9.52
N HIS A 10 -20.79 -1.17 -8.60
CA HIS A 10 -20.43 -0.66 -7.28
C HIS A 10 -19.19 0.25 -7.31
N LEU A 11 -18.35 0.14 -8.34
CA LEU A 11 -17.21 1.02 -8.56
C LEU A 11 -17.58 2.34 -9.27
N GLN A 12 -18.71 2.38 -9.99
CA GLN A 12 -19.13 3.55 -10.79
C GLN A 12 -20.15 4.46 -10.10
N ALA A 13 -20.70 4.09 -8.95
CA ALA A 13 -21.78 4.86 -8.27
C ALA A 13 -21.27 5.91 -7.26
N ALA A 14 -19.98 6.18 -7.17
CA ALA A 14 -19.38 7.03 -6.13
C ALA A 14 -18.89 8.37 -6.67
N THR A 15 -19.80 9.28 -6.98
CA THR A 15 -19.51 10.69 -7.27
C THR A 15 -19.92 11.58 -6.09
N SER A 16 -19.43 11.29 -4.91
CA SER A 16 -19.32 12.18 -3.74
C SER A 16 -18.25 11.58 -2.83
N ALA A 17 -17.53 12.36 -2.06
CA ALA A 17 -16.47 11.92 -1.16
C ALA A 17 -16.92 10.72 -0.32
N GLN A 18 -16.69 9.51 -0.84
CA GLN A 18 -17.18 8.27 -0.26
C GLN A 18 -15.96 7.50 0.24
N GLU A 19 -16.05 7.02 1.47
CA GLU A 19 -15.00 6.23 2.08
C GLU A 19 -14.70 4.97 1.23
N LEU A 20 -13.46 4.79 0.81
CA LEU A 20 -13.01 3.56 0.15
C LEU A 20 -12.64 2.49 1.17
N VAL A 21 -11.91 2.90 2.22
CA VAL A 21 -11.49 2.02 3.30
C VAL A 21 -12.01 2.56 4.63
N ARG A 22 -12.63 1.71 5.43
CA ARG A 22 -13.06 2.03 6.79
C ARG A 22 -12.63 0.92 7.74
N VAL A 23 -11.98 1.32 8.81
CA VAL A 23 -11.46 0.44 9.87
C VAL A 23 -12.15 0.77 11.17
N GLU A 24 -12.71 -0.23 11.84
CA GLU A 24 -13.49 -0.07 13.07
C GLU A 24 -12.95 -0.98 14.18
N GLY A 25 -12.43 -0.39 15.26
CA GLY A 25 -12.00 -1.09 16.46
C GLY A 25 -10.97 -2.21 16.19
N LEU A 26 -10.13 -2.07 15.18
CA LEU A 26 -9.26 -3.12 14.69
C LEU A 26 -8.23 -3.50 15.74
N ARG A 27 -8.21 -4.78 16.10
CA ARG A 27 -7.23 -5.38 17.01
C ARG A 27 -6.60 -6.60 16.36
N LYS A 28 -5.29 -6.72 16.50
CA LYS A 28 -4.54 -7.91 16.11
C LYS A 28 -3.65 -8.35 17.27
N THR A 29 -3.77 -9.64 17.62
CA THR A 29 -2.95 -10.28 18.64
C THR A 29 -2.33 -11.55 18.07
N PHE A 30 -1.02 -11.70 18.25
CA PHE A 30 -0.28 -12.92 17.94
C PHE A 30 0.06 -13.65 19.23
N HIS A 31 -0.05 -14.97 19.22
CA HIS A 31 0.37 -15.84 20.33
C HIS A 31 1.63 -16.61 19.92
N SER A 32 2.70 -16.47 20.69
CA SER A 32 3.95 -17.23 20.51
C SER A 32 4.33 -17.90 21.83
N GLY A 33 3.95 -19.16 21.97
CA GLY A 33 4.07 -19.89 23.25
C GLY A 33 3.26 -19.21 24.35
N SER A 34 3.92 -18.75 25.41
CA SER A 34 3.28 -18.03 26.53
C SER A 34 3.27 -16.49 26.34
N GLN A 35 3.84 -15.99 25.26
CA GLN A 35 3.87 -14.54 24.99
C GLN A 35 2.71 -14.15 24.08
N GLU A 36 2.06 -13.04 24.44
CA GLU A 36 1.04 -12.37 23.63
C GLU A 36 1.60 -11.03 23.16
N ILE A 37 1.55 -10.81 21.85
CA ILE A 37 1.99 -9.57 21.21
C ILE A 37 0.79 -8.97 20.49
N THR A 38 0.41 -7.74 20.85
CA THR A 38 -0.74 -7.02 20.27
C THR A 38 -0.25 -5.80 19.50
N PRO A 39 0.19 -5.97 18.22
CA PRO A 39 0.67 -4.85 17.40
C PRO A 39 -0.40 -3.84 17.01
N LEU A 40 -1.69 -4.18 17.09
CA LEU A 40 -2.81 -3.28 16.85
C LEU A 40 -3.83 -3.43 17.96
N ASP A 41 -4.26 -2.34 18.58
CA ASP A 41 -5.12 -2.34 19.76
C ASP A 41 -6.26 -1.32 19.65
N GLY A 42 -7.32 -1.71 18.94
CA GLY A 42 -8.56 -0.94 18.86
C GLY A 42 -8.48 0.32 17.99
N ILE A 43 -7.77 0.26 16.86
CA ILE A 43 -7.66 1.41 15.93
C ILE A 43 -8.89 1.56 15.05
N SER A 44 -9.26 2.83 14.77
CA SER A 44 -10.37 3.18 13.88
C SER A 44 -10.00 4.39 13.05
N PHE A 45 -10.24 4.32 11.74
CA PHE A 45 -10.05 5.42 10.79
C PHE A 45 -10.77 5.12 9.48
N SER A 46 -10.92 6.13 8.63
CA SER A 46 -11.39 5.94 7.24
C SER A 46 -10.46 6.63 6.25
N ILE A 47 -10.52 6.21 4.99
CA ILE A 47 -9.76 6.77 3.87
C ILE A 47 -10.72 6.99 2.72
N GLU A 48 -10.70 8.20 2.16
CA GLU A 48 -11.54 8.59 1.04
C GLU A 48 -10.97 8.12 -0.30
N HIS A 49 -11.83 7.98 -1.30
CA HIS A 49 -11.38 7.72 -2.67
C HIS A 49 -10.40 8.79 -3.16
N GLY A 50 -9.28 8.36 -3.74
CA GLY A 50 -8.26 9.25 -4.26
C GLY A 50 -7.43 9.96 -3.19
N GLU A 51 -7.52 9.56 -1.92
CA GLU A 51 -6.70 10.08 -0.84
C GLU A 51 -5.36 9.33 -0.76
N MET A 52 -4.25 10.05 -0.56
CA MET A 52 -2.93 9.51 -0.29
C MET A 52 -2.59 9.69 1.19
N VAL A 53 -2.55 8.60 1.93
CA VAL A 53 -2.34 8.61 3.38
C VAL A 53 -1.01 7.96 3.73
N SER A 54 -0.22 8.61 4.59
CA SER A 54 0.95 7.99 5.20
C SER A 54 0.64 7.49 6.61
N ILE A 55 1.10 6.28 6.93
CA ILE A 55 1.11 5.73 8.29
C ILE A 55 2.54 5.79 8.78
N VAL A 56 2.80 6.59 9.82
CA VAL A 56 4.12 6.75 10.41
C VAL A 56 4.15 6.20 11.83
N GLY A 57 5.33 5.80 12.29
CA GLY A 57 5.54 5.26 13.62
C GLY A 57 6.86 4.50 13.72
N PRO A 58 7.33 4.21 14.95
CA PRO A 58 8.58 3.47 15.16
C PRO A 58 8.53 2.05 14.55
N SER A 59 9.69 1.42 14.44
CA SER A 59 9.76 0.00 14.07
C SER A 59 8.97 -0.83 15.09
N GLY A 60 8.21 -1.81 14.62
CA GLY A 60 7.36 -2.64 15.48
C GLY A 60 6.04 -1.99 15.94
N ALA A 61 5.71 -0.76 15.52
CA ALA A 61 4.45 -0.10 15.89
C ALA A 61 3.18 -0.77 15.33
N GLY A 62 3.31 -1.72 14.38
CA GLY A 62 2.18 -2.43 13.78
C GLY A 62 1.85 -1.99 12.35
N LYS A 63 2.65 -1.10 11.71
CA LYS A 63 2.38 -0.56 10.37
C LYS A 63 2.21 -1.67 9.31
N SER A 64 3.16 -2.58 9.20
CA SER A 64 3.10 -3.70 8.25
C SER A 64 1.94 -4.64 8.57
N THR A 65 1.66 -4.90 9.85
CA THR A 65 0.50 -5.71 10.27
C THR A 65 -0.80 -5.08 9.80
N LEU A 66 -0.93 -3.75 9.93
CA LEU A 66 -2.10 -3.02 9.44
C LEU A 66 -2.24 -3.16 7.92
N LEU A 67 -1.17 -2.93 7.15
CA LEU A 67 -1.22 -3.09 5.70
C LEU A 67 -1.56 -4.52 5.28
N HIS A 68 -1.05 -5.54 5.98
CA HIS A 68 -1.38 -6.94 5.68
C HIS A 68 -2.87 -7.24 5.89
N ILE A 69 -3.48 -6.70 6.96
CA ILE A 69 -4.91 -6.87 7.21
C ILE A 69 -5.73 -6.11 6.14
N LEU A 70 -5.35 -4.88 5.80
CA LEU A 70 -6.00 -4.12 4.73
C LEU A 70 -5.89 -4.81 3.36
N ALA A 71 -4.82 -5.56 3.11
CA ALA A 71 -4.66 -6.38 1.91
C ALA A 71 -5.37 -7.74 1.98
N ALA A 72 -6.07 -8.06 3.07
CA ALA A 72 -6.60 -9.40 3.36
C ALA A 72 -5.54 -10.52 3.26
N LEU A 73 -4.28 -10.20 3.61
CA LEU A 73 -3.19 -11.18 3.75
C LEU A 73 -3.13 -11.76 5.17
N ASP A 74 -3.77 -11.08 6.13
CA ASP A 74 -3.96 -11.51 7.50
C ASP A 74 -5.37 -11.10 7.96
N THR A 75 -5.86 -11.71 9.01
CA THR A 75 -7.19 -11.46 9.57
C THR A 75 -7.07 -10.76 10.93
N PRO A 76 -7.97 -9.81 11.26
CA PRO A 76 -7.97 -9.21 12.60
C PRO A 76 -8.38 -10.22 13.66
N THR A 77 -7.96 -9.99 14.91
CA THR A 77 -8.46 -10.75 16.07
C THR A 77 -9.83 -10.21 16.50
N ASN A 78 -10.03 -8.89 16.42
CA ASN A 78 -11.30 -8.21 16.67
C ASN A 78 -11.40 -6.95 15.78
N GLY A 79 -12.61 -6.39 15.70
CA GLY A 79 -12.90 -5.24 14.85
C GLY A 79 -13.21 -5.66 13.42
N ALA A 80 -13.30 -4.68 12.50
CA ALA A 80 -13.67 -4.93 11.12
C ALA A 80 -12.97 -3.97 10.17
N VAL A 81 -12.74 -4.47 8.94
CA VAL A 81 -12.26 -3.68 7.80
C VAL A 81 -13.30 -3.71 6.71
N TYR A 82 -13.66 -2.53 6.20
CA TYR A 82 -14.59 -2.37 5.09
C TYR A 82 -13.87 -1.81 3.88
N PHE A 83 -14.15 -2.39 2.72
CA PHE A 83 -13.77 -1.85 1.42
C PHE A 83 -15.06 -1.47 0.67
N GLY A 84 -15.29 -0.18 0.50
CA GLY A 84 -16.60 0.33 0.11
C GLY A 84 -17.67 -0.10 1.11
N ALA A 85 -18.72 -0.76 0.62
CA ALA A 85 -19.81 -1.26 1.46
C ALA A 85 -19.56 -2.67 2.05
N SER A 86 -18.51 -3.37 1.64
CA SER A 86 -18.28 -4.78 1.98
C SER A 86 -17.32 -4.92 3.15
N SER A 87 -17.71 -5.69 4.19
CA SER A 87 -16.80 -6.10 5.27
C SER A 87 -15.91 -7.25 4.78
N LEU A 88 -14.58 -7.12 4.92
CA LEU A 88 -13.65 -8.17 4.51
C LEU A 88 -13.84 -9.46 5.32
N GLU A 89 -14.22 -9.33 6.59
CA GLU A 89 -14.46 -10.47 7.49
C GLU A 89 -15.69 -11.31 7.08
N SER A 90 -16.59 -10.75 6.26
CA SER A 90 -17.76 -11.46 5.76
C SER A 90 -17.52 -12.21 4.44
N LEU A 91 -16.36 -11.98 3.80
CA LEU A 91 -16.04 -12.56 2.50
C LEU A 91 -15.50 -14.00 2.66
N SER A 92 -15.86 -14.85 1.72
CA SER A 92 -15.26 -16.17 1.56
C SER A 92 -13.80 -16.08 1.09
N GLU A 93 -13.03 -17.15 1.23
CA GLU A 93 -11.64 -17.22 0.75
C GLU A 93 -11.53 -16.92 -0.76
N THR A 94 -12.51 -17.32 -1.56
CA THR A 94 -12.54 -17.02 -2.99
C THR A 94 -12.75 -15.53 -3.24
N GLU A 95 -13.67 -14.90 -2.52
CA GLU A 95 -13.93 -13.45 -2.61
C GLU A 95 -12.74 -12.63 -2.10
N LEU A 96 -12.07 -13.08 -1.02
CA LEU A 96 -10.84 -12.47 -0.54
C LEU A 96 -9.69 -12.59 -1.57
N ALA A 97 -9.59 -13.73 -2.27
CA ALA A 97 -8.61 -13.88 -3.36
C ALA A 97 -8.92 -12.94 -4.53
N GLU A 98 -10.20 -12.75 -4.86
CA GLU A 98 -10.63 -11.78 -5.89
C GLU A 98 -10.36 -10.35 -5.45
N TYR A 99 -10.65 -9.99 -4.20
CA TYR A 99 -10.32 -8.68 -3.61
C TYR A 99 -8.81 -8.40 -3.72
N ARG A 100 -7.94 -9.32 -3.28
CA ARG A 100 -6.47 -9.17 -3.40
C ARG A 100 -6.03 -8.98 -4.84
N SER A 101 -6.63 -9.71 -5.77
CA SER A 101 -6.22 -9.72 -7.18
C SER A 101 -6.71 -8.50 -7.95
N ARG A 102 -7.88 -7.95 -7.62
CA ARG A 102 -8.53 -6.88 -8.40
C ARG A 102 -8.49 -5.51 -7.73
N ALA A 103 -8.71 -5.48 -6.41
CA ALA A 103 -8.89 -4.23 -5.69
C ALA A 103 -7.59 -3.69 -5.10
N VAL A 104 -6.60 -4.54 -4.81
CA VAL A 104 -5.39 -4.18 -4.10
C VAL A 104 -4.14 -4.36 -4.94
N GLY A 105 -3.31 -3.32 -5.01
CA GLY A 105 -1.91 -3.41 -5.40
C GLY A 105 -1.02 -3.31 -4.16
N PHE A 106 -0.03 -4.18 -4.03
CA PHE A 106 0.87 -4.17 -2.88
C PHE A 106 2.32 -3.98 -3.30
N VAL A 107 2.98 -2.99 -2.71
CA VAL A 107 4.42 -2.69 -2.86
C VAL A 107 5.10 -2.99 -1.54
N TRP A 108 6.02 -3.95 -1.56
CA TRP A 108 6.78 -4.38 -0.39
C TRP A 108 8.07 -3.57 -0.24
N GLN A 109 8.61 -3.51 0.95
CA GLN A 109 9.95 -2.96 1.21
C GLN A 109 11.00 -3.69 0.37
N ARG A 110 11.04 -5.02 0.49
CA ARG A 110 11.80 -5.87 -0.43
C ARG A 110 10.92 -6.18 -1.64
N HIS A 111 11.37 -5.88 -2.82
CA HIS A 111 10.58 -5.87 -4.05
C HIS A 111 9.87 -7.20 -4.36
N HIS A 112 10.37 -8.33 -3.84
CA HIS A 112 9.86 -9.69 -4.09
C HIS A 112 9.63 -9.96 -5.59
N LEU A 113 10.55 -9.48 -6.42
CA LEU A 113 10.56 -9.82 -7.83
C LEU A 113 11.09 -11.24 -8.01
N LEU A 114 10.63 -11.90 -9.05
CA LEU A 114 11.18 -13.18 -9.50
C LEU A 114 12.46 -12.86 -10.27
N PRO A 115 13.67 -13.20 -9.74
CA PRO A 115 14.93 -12.69 -10.25
C PRO A 115 15.27 -13.21 -11.65
N ASP A 116 14.84 -14.44 -11.96
CA ASP A 116 15.07 -15.11 -13.25
C ASP A 116 14.08 -14.67 -14.35
N PHE A 117 13.03 -13.95 -13.98
CA PHE A 117 12.05 -13.39 -14.91
C PHE A 117 12.46 -11.98 -15.32
N THR A 118 12.14 -11.62 -16.56
CA THR A 118 12.32 -10.25 -17.04
C THR A 118 11.44 -9.26 -16.26
N ALA A 119 11.76 -7.96 -16.36
CA ALA A 119 10.92 -6.91 -15.81
C ALA A 119 9.48 -7.01 -16.35
N ALA A 120 9.32 -7.22 -17.67
CA ALA A 120 8.01 -7.36 -18.30
C ALA A 120 7.23 -8.58 -17.79
N GLU A 121 7.87 -9.72 -17.61
CA GLU A 121 7.22 -10.92 -17.07
C GLU A 121 6.82 -10.74 -15.60
N ASN A 122 7.64 -10.09 -14.77
CA ASN A 122 7.26 -9.74 -13.40
C ASN A 122 6.01 -8.86 -13.36
N VAL A 123 5.91 -7.85 -14.22
CA VAL A 123 4.75 -6.96 -14.28
C VAL A 123 3.53 -7.69 -14.87
N ALA A 124 3.72 -8.60 -15.82
CA ALA A 124 2.65 -9.38 -16.43
C ALA A 124 2.01 -10.41 -15.47
N MET A 125 2.76 -10.88 -14.47
CA MET A 125 2.36 -11.99 -13.59
C MET A 125 0.96 -11.83 -12.96
N PRO A 126 0.57 -10.70 -12.37
CA PRO A 126 -0.78 -10.54 -11.80
C PRO A 126 -1.90 -10.70 -12.84
N MET A 127 -1.68 -10.26 -14.07
CA MET A 127 -2.64 -10.39 -15.17
C MET A 127 -2.74 -11.84 -15.64
N LEU A 128 -1.62 -12.55 -15.72
CA LEU A 128 -1.58 -13.98 -16.08
C LEU A 128 -2.30 -14.84 -15.04
N VAL A 129 -2.13 -14.55 -13.76
CA VAL A 129 -2.84 -15.25 -12.66
C VAL A 129 -4.35 -15.08 -12.79
N ARG A 130 -4.82 -13.94 -13.34
CA ARG A 130 -6.23 -13.71 -13.65
C ARG A 130 -6.72 -14.40 -14.93
N GLY A 131 -5.84 -15.09 -15.64
CA GLY A 131 -6.17 -15.80 -16.87
C GLY A 131 -6.09 -14.95 -18.15
N GLU A 132 -5.46 -13.78 -18.09
CA GLU A 132 -5.23 -12.99 -19.30
C GLU A 132 -4.24 -13.71 -20.22
N PRO A 133 -4.47 -13.69 -21.56
CA PRO A 133 -3.53 -14.27 -22.50
C PRO A 133 -2.16 -13.61 -22.41
N MET A 134 -1.07 -14.41 -22.45
CA MET A 134 0.31 -13.95 -22.33
C MET A 134 0.63 -12.71 -23.18
N GLY A 135 0.20 -12.73 -24.46
CA GLY A 135 0.47 -11.61 -25.37
C GLY A 135 -0.24 -10.31 -24.99
N GLN A 136 -1.38 -10.36 -24.28
CA GLN A 136 -2.09 -9.18 -23.78
C GLN A 136 -1.42 -8.69 -22.50
N ALA A 137 -1.15 -9.61 -21.57
CA ALA A 137 -0.47 -9.29 -20.30
C ALA A 137 0.90 -8.65 -20.53
N LEU A 138 1.70 -9.18 -21.47
CA LEU A 138 3.00 -8.59 -21.80
C LEU A 138 2.86 -7.19 -22.43
N ARG A 139 1.91 -6.96 -23.34
CA ARG A 139 1.68 -5.60 -23.88
C ARG A 139 1.35 -4.60 -22.78
N ALA A 140 0.42 -4.94 -21.91
CA ALA A 140 0.08 -4.09 -20.78
C ALA A 140 1.28 -3.88 -19.81
N ALA A 141 2.11 -4.92 -19.63
CA ALA A 141 3.33 -4.81 -18.84
C ALA A 141 4.34 -3.83 -19.44
N TYR A 142 4.51 -3.82 -20.77
CA TYR A 142 5.36 -2.83 -21.45
C TYR A 142 4.84 -1.40 -21.28
N ASP A 143 3.52 -1.20 -21.33
CA ASP A 143 2.91 0.11 -21.11
C ASP A 143 3.21 0.59 -19.67
N TRP A 144 3.01 -0.27 -18.66
CA TRP A 144 3.34 0.07 -17.27
C TRP A 144 4.84 0.33 -17.06
N LEU A 145 5.72 -0.46 -17.68
CA LEU A 145 7.16 -0.23 -17.62
C LEU A 145 7.55 1.12 -18.25
N SER A 146 6.88 1.51 -19.32
CA SER A 146 7.05 2.85 -19.91
C SER A 146 6.64 3.95 -18.94
N GLU A 147 5.50 3.79 -18.24
CA GLU A 147 5.03 4.77 -17.25
C GLU A 147 5.99 4.94 -16.05
N VAL A 148 6.67 3.87 -15.65
CA VAL A 148 7.68 3.93 -14.57
C VAL A 148 9.09 4.24 -15.07
N GLY A 149 9.24 4.56 -16.37
CA GLY A 149 10.52 4.96 -16.99
C GLY A 149 11.51 3.82 -17.16
N LEU A 150 11.02 2.60 -17.46
CA LEU A 150 11.81 1.39 -17.65
C LEU A 150 11.51 0.66 -18.97
N ALA A 151 11.04 1.37 -20.00
CA ALA A 151 10.75 0.80 -21.31
C ALA A 151 11.96 0.01 -21.88
N ASP A 152 13.16 0.61 -21.78
CA ASP A 152 14.41 0.03 -22.29
C ASP A 152 14.95 -1.14 -21.42
N ARG A 153 14.35 -1.39 -20.26
CA ARG A 153 14.70 -2.45 -19.31
C ARG A 153 13.72 -3.62 -19.34
N ALA A 154 12.64 -3.53 -20.12
CA ALA A 154 11.53 -4.49 -20.08
C ALA A 154 11.98 -5.95 -20.31
N ALA A 155 12.96 -6.19 -21.18
CA ALA A 155 13.48 -7.52 -21.48
C ALA A 155 14.64 -7.95 -20.56
N GLN A 156 15.09 -7.10 -19.63
CA GLN A 156 16.18 -7.40 -18.72
C GLN A 156 15.67 -8.23 -17.53
N SER A 157 16.46 -9.20 -17.07
CA SER A 157 16.16 -10.00 -15.88
C SER A 157 16.06 -9.10 -14.65
N ALA A 158 15.05 -9.31 -13.81
CA ALA A 158 14.84 -8.48 -12.63
C ALA A 158 16.05 -8.49 -11.66
N GLY A 159 16.77 -9.60 -11.60
CA GLY A 159 17.98 -9.72 -10.78
C GLY A 159 19.15 -8.86 -11.23
N GLU A 160 19.16 -8.38 -12.48
CA GLU A 160 20.21 -7.52 -13.04
C GLU A 160 19.93 -6.02 -12.88
N LEU A 161 18.73 -5.65 -12.42
CA LEU A 161 18.32 -4.27 -12.22
C LEU A 161 18.87 -3.71 -10.91
N SER A 162 19.16 -2.40 -10.89
CA SER A 162 19.46 -1.69 -9.64
C SER A 162 18.28 -1.71 -8.68
N GLY A 163 18.50 -1.51 -7.37
CA GLY A 163 17.45 -1.50 -6.35
C GLY A 163 16.30 -0.52 -6.67
N GLY A 164 16.63 0.68 -7.13
CA GLY A 164 15.61 1.65 -7.55
C GLY A 164 14.85 1.25 -8.82
N GLU A 165 15.49 0.54 -9.77
CA GLU A 165 14.80 -0.04 -10.94
C GLU A 165 13.89 -1.19 -10.52
N GLN A 166 14.38 -2.08 -9.65
CA GLN A 166 13.58 -3.18 -9.10
C GLN A 166 12.33 -2.65 -8.38
N GLN A 167 12.47 -1.58 -7.60
CA GLN A 167 11.32 -0.95 -6.92
C GLN A 167 10.33 -0.37 -7.91
N ARG A 168 10.79 0.26 -9.00
CA ARG A 168 9.89 0.74 -10.06
C ARG A 168 9.16 -0.41 -10.78
N VAL A 169 9.83 -1.55 -11.01
CA VAL A 169 9.17 -2.77 -11.53
C VAL A 169 8.13 -3.29 -10.54
N ALA A 170 8.42 -3.30 -9.23
CA ALA A 170 7.47 -3.72 -8.20
C ALA A 170 6.22 -2.81 -8.15
N ILE A 171 6.40 -1.50 -8.31
CA ILE A 171 5.29 -0.54 -8.42
C ILE A 171 4.46 -0.82 -9.68
N ALA A 172 5.09 -0.99 -10.85
CA ALA A 172 4.40 -1.33 -12.09
C ALA A 172 3.61 -2.64 -11.95
N ARG A 173 4.20 -3.67 -11.31
CA ARG A 173 3.53 -4.94 -11.01
C ARG A 173 2.31 -4.76 -10.09
N ALA A 174 2.43 -3.94 -9.04
CA ALA A 174 1.33 -3.66 -8.13
C ALA A 174 0.15 -2.97 -8.84
N LEU A 175 0.43 -2.16 -9.87
CA LEU A 175 -0.58 -1.42 -10.63
C LEU A 175 -1.10 -2.19 -11.86
N ALA A 176 -0.52 -3.34 -12.22
CA ALA A 176 -0.81 -4.07 -13.44
C ALA A 176 -2.31 -4.40 -13.63
N ASN A 177 -3.00 -4.74 -12.55
CA ASN A 177 -4.45 -5.02 -12.54
C ASN A 177 -5.32 -3.77 -12.32
N ARG A 178 -4.74 -2.56 -12.35
CA ARG A 178 -5.44 -1.28 -12.10
C ARG A 178 -6.24 -1.29 -10.79
N PRO A 179 -5.59 -1.53 -9.64
CA PRO A 179 -6.25 -1.62 -8.36
C PRO A 179 -6.87 -0.27 -7.95
N ALA A 180 -7.91 -0.30 -7.14
CA ALA A 180 -8.49 0.89 -6.53
C ALA A 180 -7.69 1.36 -5.30
N LEU A 181 -6.97 0.43 -4.64
CA LEU A 181 -6.17 0.68 -3.44
C LEU A 181 -4.72 0.23 -3.65
N LEU A 182 -3.78 1.16 -3.49
CA LEU A 182 -2.35 0.87 -3.47
C LEU A 182 -1.86 0.90 -2.02
N LEU A 183 -1.32 -0.22 -1.56
CA LEU A 183 -0.66 -0.35 -0.27
C LEU A 183 0.85 -0.42 -0.48
N ALA A 184 1.62 0.35 0.27
CA ALA A 184 3.08 0.35 0.17
C ALA A 184 3.72 0.29 1.56
N ASP A 185 4.46 -0.78 1.82
CA ASP A 185 5.17 -0.99 3.08
C ASP A 185 6.64 -0.62 2.90
N GLU A 186 7.05 0.49 3.50
CA GLU A 186 8.41 1.07 3.44
C GLU A 186 8.99 1.07 1.99
N PRO A 187 8.26 1.63 0.99
CA PRO A 187 8.62 1.46 -0.42
C PRO A 187 9.95 2.08 -0.82
N THR A 188 10.59 2.83 0.07
CA THR A 188 11.87 3.50 -0.12
C THR A 188 12.93 3.12 0.91
N GLY A 189 12.61 2.20 1.83
CA GLY A 189 13.44 1.91 3.01
C GLY A 189 14.83 1.34 2.69
N ASP A 190 14.98 0.56 1.62
CA ASP A 190 16.24 -0.09 1.22
C ASP A 190 16.98 0.70 0.13
N LEU A 191 16.57 1.95 -0.17
CA LEU A 191 17.13 2.77 -1.23
C LEU A 191 18.00 3.91 -0.67
N ASP A 192 19.01 4.32 -1.45
CA ASP A 192 19.71 5.58 -1.20
C ASP A 192 18.75 6.77 -1.33
N GLU A 193 19.12 7.90 -0.72
CA GLU A 193 18.26 9.10 -0.61
C GLU A 193 17.74 9.58 -1.98
N ARG A 194 18.59 9.60 -3.01
CA ARG A 194 18.22 10.03 -4.36
C ARG A 194 17.25 9.06 -5.02
N SER A 195 17.49 7.78 -4.89
CA SER A 195 16.60 6.74 -5.41
C SER A 195 15.26 6.74 -4.68
N ALA A 196 15.27 6.94 -3.36
CA ALA A 196 14.07 7.07 -2.52
C ALA A 196 13.19 8.24 -2.97
N GLU A 197 13.80 9.41 -3.21
CA GLU A 197 13.09 10.60 -3.71
C GLU A 197 12.45 10.33 -5.08
N ASN A 198 13.21 9.77 -6.03
CA ASN A 198 12.71 9.45 -7.37
C ASN A 198 11.53 8.45 -7.34
N VAL A 199 11.61 7.44 -6.47
CA VAL A 199 10.52 6.45 -6.29
C VAL A 199 9.29 7.10 -5.68
N PHE A 200 9.45 7.96 -4.68
CA PHE A 200 8.33 8.65 -4.07
C PHE A 200 7.65 9.64 -5.04
N GLU A 201 8.43 10.39 -5.82
CA GLU A 201 7.91 11.27 -6.88
C GLU A 201 7.12 10.48 -7.93
N LEU A 202 7.65 9.32 -8.34
CA LEU A 202 6.95 8.41 -9.24
C LEU A 202 5.61 7.96 -8.65
N MET A 203 5.58 7.50 -7.40
CA MET A 203 4.34 7.08 -6.72
C MET A 203 3.33 8.21 -6.64
N THR A 204 3.76 9.43 -6.28
CA THR A 204 2.90 10.62 -6.22
C THR A 204 2.32 10.97 -7.59
N ARG A 205 3.13 10.87 -8.65
CA ARG A 205 2.68 11.10 -10.03
C ARG A 205 1.64 10.07 -10.46
N LEU A 206 1.91 8.77 -10.24
CA LEU A 206 0.99 7.68 -10.58
C LEU A 206 -0.31 7.77 -9.77
N HIS A 207 -0.22 8.09 -8.47
CA HIS A 207 -1.39 8.34 -7.63
C HIS A 207 -2.30 9.40 -8.25
N ARG A 208 -1.76 10.55 -8.68
CA ARG A 208 -2.55 11.64 -9.28
C ARG A 208 -3.08 11.29 -10.67
N SER A 209 -2.24 10.66 -11.53
CA SER A 209 -2.63 10.37 -12.92
C SER A 209 -3.68 9.26 -13.03
N HIS A 210 -3.70 8.32 -12.10
CA HIS A 210 -4.64 7.19 -12.08
C HIS A 210 -5.74 7.33 -11.01
N HIS A 211 -5.81 8.47 -10.28
CA HIS A 211 -6.77 8.70 -9.19
C HIS A 211 -6.77 7.56 -8.14
N LEU A 212 -5.58 7.07 -7.81
CA LEU A 212 -5.42 5.96 -6.87
C LEU A 212 -5.75 6.40 -5.44
N THR A 213 -6.34 5.52 -4.66
CA THR A 213 -6.28 5.64 -3.21
C THR A 213 -5.01 4.94 -2.74
N SER A 214 -4.18 5.59 -1.93
CA SER A 214 -2.86 5.07 -1.58
C SER A 214 -2.59 5.15 -0.07
N ILE A 215 -2.08 4.08 0.50
CA ILE A 215 -1.65 4.02 1.91
C ILE A 215 -0.18 3.63 1.94
N LEU A 216 0.66 4.50 2.50
CA LEU A 216 2.10 4.29 2.60
C LEU A 216 2.50 4.16 4.07
N ALA A 217 3.02 2.99 4.47
CA ALA A 217 3.72 2.88 5.74
C ALA A 217 5.17 3.35 5.54
N THR A 218 5.63 4.28 6.37
CA THR A 218 7.00 4.77 6.30
C THR A 218 7.47 5.34 7.64
N HIS A 219 8.78 5.28 7.89
CA HIS A 219 9.42 6.02 8.96
C HIS A 219 10.02 7.36 8.49
N ASN A 220 9.99 7.63 7.18
CA ASN A 220 10.50 8.87 6.61
C ASN A 220 9.45 9.98 6.68
N LEU A 221 9.57 10.84 7.70
CA LEU A 221 8.64 11.95 7.94
C LEU A 221 8.65 13.01 6.83
N SER A 222 9.79 13.19 6.14
CA SER A 222 9.89 14.19 5.07
C SER A 222 9.04 13.79 3.86
N LEU A 223 9.00 12.50 3.53
CA LEU A 223 8.12 11.96 2.49
C LEU A 223 6.66 11.92 2.96
N ALA A 224 6.40 11.52 4.20
CA ALA A 224 5.05 11.46 4.74
C ALA A 224 4.33 12.83 4.72
N ARG A 225 5.05 13.92 4.99
CA ARG A 225 4.49 15.30 4.94
C ARG A 225 4.00 15.73 3.54
N ARG A 226 4.32 14.98 2.50
CA ARG A 226 3.90 15.26 1.10
C ARG A 226 2.66 14.49 0.69
N THR A 227 2.10 13.64 1.57
CA THR A 227 0.80 13.00 1.38
C THR A 227 -0.34 13.87 1.89
N ASP A 228 -1.58 13.54 1.55
CA ASP A 228 -2.74 14.36 1.92
C ASP A 228 -2.99 14.34 3.43
N ARG A 229 -2.70 13.20 4.09
CA ARG A 229 -2.92 13.00 5.53
C ARG A 229 -1.89 12.04 6.12
N ILE A 230 -1.57 12.25 7.40
CA ILE A 230 -0.66 11.39 8.16
C ILE A 230 -1.42 10.79 9.34
N LEU A 231 -1.36 9.48 9.47
CA LEU A 231 -1.78 8.72 10.65
C LEU A 231 -0.52 8.33 11.44
N VAL A 232 -0.48 8.64 12.73
CA VAL A 232 0.64 8.24 13.58
C VAL A 232 0.24 7.02 14.39
N LEU A 233 0.93 5.91 14.16
CA LEU A 233 0.75 4.66 14.88
C LEU A 233 1.85 4.49 15.91
N ASP A 234 1.47 4.43 17.17
CA ASP A 234 2.39 4.24 18.30
C ASP A 234 1.86 3.16 19.24
N HIS A 235 2.69 2.18 19.55
CA HIS A 235 2.33 1.04 20.40
C HIS A 235 0.96 0.43 20.08
N GLY A 236 0.67 0.24 18.79
CA GLY A 236 -0.56 -0.35 18.31
C GLY A 236 -1.79 0.56 18.34
N LYS A 237 -1.64 1.84 18.66
CA LYS A 237 -2.73 2.82 18.72
C LYS A 237 -2.48 4.00 17.80
N LEU A 238 -3.55 4.56 17.23
CA LEU A 238 -3.46 5.86 16.58
C LEU A 238 -3.35 6.96 17.63
N VAL A 239 -2.37 7.86 17.44
CA VAL A 239 -2.15 8.99 18.36
C VAL A 239 -3.25 10.03 18.11
N PRO A 240 -4.07 10.37 19.14
CA PRO A 240 -5.15 11.35 19.01
C PRO A 240 -4.62 12.75 18.66
N GLY A 241 -5.34 13.48 17.82
CA GLY A 241 -5.03 14.88 17.48
C GLY A 241 -4.01 15.07 16.36
N VAL A 242 -3.48 13.98 15.78
CA VAL A 242 -2.63 14.01 14.57
C VAL A 242 -3.44 13.60 13.34
N ASP A 243 -4.66 13.09 13.53
CA ASP A 243 -5.64 12.88 12.48
C ASP A 243 -6.04 14.23 11.87
N GLY A 244 -5.44 14.56 10.73
CA GLY A 244 -5.78 15.80 10.01
C GLY A 244 -4.65 16.79 9.82
N LEU A 245 -3.38 16.41 10.02
CA LEU A 245 -2.30 17.14 9.39
C LEU A 245 -2.43 16.93 7.88
N ARG A 246 -3.31 17.71 7.26
CA ARG A 246 -3.36 17.81 5.79
C ARG A 246 -1.99 18.31 5.35
N GLY A 247 -1.31 17.55 4.53
CA GLY A 247 -0.12 17.98 3.81
C GLY A 247 -0.48 19.11 2.86
N SER A 248 -0.73 20.31 3.40
CA SER A 248 -0.86 21.49 2.58
C SER A 248 0.56 21.98 2.24
N ALA A 249 0.87 22.14 0.99
CA ALA A 249 1.94 23.02 0.58
C ALA A 249 1.68 24.41 1.22
N GLY A 250 2.22 24.64 2.44
CA GLY A 250 2.16 25.95 3.08
C GLY A 250 1.76 26.04 4.57
N SER A 251 1.56 24.94 5.30
CA SER A 251 1.29 25.02 6.74
C SER A 251 2.35 24.29 7.55
N THR A 252 3.16 25.04 8.29
CA THR A 252 4.07 24.59 9.35
C THR A 252 3.26 24.22 10.59
N ALA A 253 2.55 23.10 10.57
CA ALA A 253 2.00 22.53 11.78
C ALA A 253 3.13 21.74 12.47
N ALA A 254 3.57 22.24 13.65
CA ALA A 254 4.61 21.62 14.44
C ALA A 254 4.11 20.28 15.02
N TYR A 255 4.90 19.22 14.84
CA TYR A 255 4.76 17.99 15.61
C TYR A 255 4.85 18.32 17.12
N PRO A 256 4.06 17.70 17.98
CA PRO A 256 4.25 17.86 19.41
C PRO A 256 5.68 17.42 19.79
N ALA A 257 6.41 18.25 20.49
CA ALA A 257 7.84 18.17 20.79
C ALA A 257 8.31 16.90 21.58
N GLY A 258 7.43 15.92 21.78
CA GLY A 258 7.74 14.64 22.41
C GLY A 258 7.92 13.47 21.44
N THR A 259 7.50 13.61 20.19
CA THR A 259 7.44 12.47 19.24
C THR A 259 8.77 12.31 18.47
N GLU A 260 9.55 13.39 18.33
CA GLU A 260 10.87 13.31 17.66
C GLU A 260 11.93 12.57 18.48
N ALA A 261 11.83 12.58 19.82
CA ALA A 261 12.80 11.93 20.71
C ALA A 261 12.71 10.38 20.70
N HIS A 262 11.57 9.82 20.33
CA HIS A 262 11.38 8.36 20.26
C HIS A 262 11.65 7.76 18.88
N ILE A 263 11.70 8.57 17.82
CA ILE A 263 11.93 8.10 16.45
C ILE A 263 13.43 8.10 16.10
N SER A 264 14.26 8.86 16.84
CA SER A 264 15.71 9.01 16.62
C SER A 264 16.60 8.12 17.52
N GLY A 265 16.06 7.36 18.42
CA GLY A 265 16.80 6.53 19.38
C GLY A 265 16.83 5.06 19.00
N ASP A 266 17.75 4.69 18.17
CA ASP A 266 18.62 3.51 18.19
C ASP A 266 19.34 3.34 16.84
N LEU A 267 20.41 4.08 16.66
CA LEU A 267 21.50 3.73 15.75
C LEU A 267 22.79 3.72 16.58
N GLY A 268 22.97 2.58 17.27
CA GLY A 268 24.22 2.19 17.90
C GLY A 268 24.57 0.80 17.45
#